data_4ba817e8ee14447cfecbda16be1d0cf7
#
_entry.id   4ba817e8ee14447cfecbda16be1d0cf7
#
_cell.length_a   1.000
_cell.length_b   1.000
_cell.length_c   1.000
_cell.angle_alpha   90.00
_cell.angle_beta   90.00
_cell.angle_gamma   90.00
#
_symmetry.space_group_name_H-M   'P 1'
#
loop_
_entity.id
_entity.type
_entity.pdbx_description
1 polymer ?
#
loop_
_entity_poly.entity_id
_entity_poly.type
_entity_poly.pdbx_seq_one_letter_code
_entity_poly.pdbx_strand_id
1 'polypeptide(L)'
;MINTRLLLIAATLFSLNACTTDSLGNAKYSAAVARAHEDRMLALRECEKFSGDAKSMCRTEANIARTKTVASAKAENLGTAEALIQAERDNVDADWSLAKEKCNTYGGDTKAECVAKARATRDASVAEIDANADKLQAQWKSAVTNCMELAGTYRSTCLAEARAKYGR
;
A
#
# COMPACT_ATOMS: atom_id res chain seq x y z
N MET A 1 -67.19 -0.82 12.97
CA MET A 1 -66.29 -1.93 13.13
C MET A 1 -65.09 -1.66 12.22
N ILE A 2 -64.10 -0.97 12.75
CA ILE A 2 -62.88 -0.55 12.02
C ILE A 2 -61.72 -1.46 12.45
N ASN A 3 -61.15 -2.17 11.48
CA ASN A 3 -60.12 -3.19 11.63
C ASN A 3 -58.80 -2.61 12.15
N THR A 4 -58.47 -3.00 13.38
CA THR A 4 -57.20 -2.72 14.06
C THR A 4 -56.15 -3.80 13.69
N ARG A 5 -55.57 -3.73 12.49
CA ARG A 5 -54.44 -4.60 12.11
C ARG A 5 -53.56 -3.91 11.06
N LEU A 6 -52.85 -2.84 11.43
CA LEU A 6 -51.76 -2.34 10.56
C LEU A 6 -50.82 -1.43 11.36
N LEU A 7 -50.09 -1.98 12.28
CA LEU A 7 -48.98 -1.25 12.96
C LEU A 7 -48.01 -2.26 13.63
N LEU A 8 -47.19 -2.93 12.87
CA LEU A 8 -46.00 -3.65 13.36
C LEU A 8 -45.14 -4.15 12.18
N ILE A 9 -44.64 -3.25 11.32
CA ILE A 9 -43.49 -3.54 10.44
C ILE A 9 -42.72 -2.21 10.19
N ALA A 10 -41.96 -1.77 11.12
CA ALA A 10 -40.99 -0.69 10.89
C ALA A 10 -39.92 -0.66 11.99
N ALA A 11 -39.19 -1.73 12.22
CA ALA A 11 -38.03 -1.68 13.13
C ALA A 11 -37.04 -2.83 12.90
N THR A 12 -36.56 -3.09 11.68
CA THR A 12 -35.47 -4.05 11.45
C THR A 12 -34.63 -3.76 10.19
N LEU A 13 -34.30 -2.51 9.89
CA LEU A 13 -33.46 -2.17 8.72
C LEU A 13 -32.20 -1.34 9.06
N PHE A 14 -31.68 -1.41 10.28
CA PHE A 14 -30.52 -0.55 10.64
C PHE A 14 -29.26 -1.33 11.07
N SER A 15 -29.12 -2.60 10.72
CA SER A 15 -27.96 -3.40 11.18
C SER A 15 -27.12 -4.07 10.07
N LEU A 16 -27.25 -3.69 8.80
CA LEU A 16 -26.56 -4.40 7.70
C LEU A 16 -25.42 -3.63 7.02
N ASN A 17 -25.09 -2.41 7.43
CA ASN A 17 -24.09 -1.61 6.71
C ASN A 17 -22.64 -1.68 7.26
N ALA A 18 -22.39 -2.30 8.40
CA ALA A 18 -21.04 -2.39 8.96
C ALA A 18 -20.20 -3.56 8.39
N CYS A 19 -20.82 -4.63 7.88
CA CYS A 19 -20.09 -5.78 7.33
C CYS A 19 -19.75 -5.68 5.84
N THR A 20 -20.31 -4.73 5.10
CA THR A 20 -20.16 -4.67 3.63
C THR A 20 -18.87 -3.98 3.18
N THR A 21 -18.33 -3.05 3.95
CA THR A 21 -17.11 -2.30 3.56
C THR A 21 -15.85 -3.15 3.67
N ASP A 22 -15.69 -3.94 4.73
CA ASP A 22 -14.54 -4.83 4.91
C ASP A 22 -14.52 -5.97 3.86
N SER A 23 -15.68 -6.51 3.53
CA SER A 23 -15.77 -7.57 2.51
C SER A 23 -15.45 -7.07 1.11
N LEU A 24 -15.84 -5.83 0.77
CA LEU A 24 -15.54 -5.20 -0.52
C LEU A 24 -14.06 -4.83 -0.65
N GLY A 25 -13.44 -4.34 0.42
CA GLY A 25 -12.01 -4.06 0.47
C GLY A 25 -11.19 -5.32 0.23
N ASN A 26 -11.48 -6.39 0.96
CA ASN A 26 -10.83 -7.69 0.80
C ASN A 26 -11.05 -8.29 -0.59
N ALA A 27 -12.22 -8.14 -1.21
CA ALA A 27 -12.50 -8.61 -2.56
C ALA A 27 -11.66 -7.83 -3.61
N LYS A 28 -11.56 -6.50 -3.48
CA LYS A 28 -10.71 -5.67 -4.36
C LYS A 28 -9.24 -6.05 -4.24
N TYR A 29 -8.73 -6.20 -3.02
CA TYR A 29 -7.37 -6.64 -2.77
C TYR A 29 -7.09 -8.01 -3.40
N SER A 30 -7.94 -9.00 -3.15
CA SER A 30 -7.79 -10.34 -3.70
C SER A 30 -7.81 -10.34 -5.24
N ALA A 31 -8.68 -9.54 -5.84
CA ALA A 31 -8.74 -9.38 -7.30
C ALA A 31 -7.47 -8.69 -7.85
N ALA A 32 -6.91 -7.71 -7.15
CA ALA A 32 -5.67 -7.04 -7.56
C ALA A 32 -4.47 -8.01 -7.48
N VAL A 33 -4.38 -8.81 -6.40
CA VAL A 33 -3.33 -9.82 -6.23
C VAL A 33 -3.42 -10.90 -7.31
N ALA A 34 -4.63 -11.38 -7.64
CA ALA A 34 -4.85 -12.37 -8.69
C ALA A 34 -4.40 -11.82 -10.07
N ARG A 35 -4.83 -10.61 -10.44
CA ARG A 35 -4.40 -9.95 -11.68
C ARG A 35 -2.89 -9.76 -11.73
N ALA A 36 -2.28 -9.26 -10.67
CA ALA A 36 -0.83 -9.08 -10.61
C ALA A 36 -0.07 -10.40 -10.79
N HIS A 37 -0.64 -11.52 -10.33
CA HIS A 37 -0.08 -12.85 -10.56
C HIS A 37 -0.20 -13.28 -12.04
N GLU A 38 -1.37 -13.09 -12.65
CA GLU A 38 -1.63 -13.40 -14.05
C GLU A 38 -0.72 -12.58 -14.98
N ASP A 39 -0.64 -11.26 -14.76
CA ASP A 39 0.21 -10.34 -15.53
C ASP A 39 1.68 -10.76 -15.44
N ARG A 40 2.15 -11.12 -14.22
CA ARG A 40 3.50 -11.66 -14.04
C ARG A 40 3.70 -12.94 -14.84
N MET A 41 2.76 -13.88 -14.82
CA MET A 41 2.88 -15.15 -15.54
C MET A 41 2.89 -14.94 -17.07
N LEU A 42 2.13 -13.96 -17.56
CA LEU A 42 2.16 -13.54 -18.96
C LEU A 42 3.53 -12.94 -19.31
N ALA A 43 4.00 -11.98 -18.51
CA ALA A 43 5.30 -11.35 -18.71
C ALA A 43 6.45 -12.38 -18.68
N LEU A 44 6.44 -13.33 -17.74
CA LEU A 44 7.46 -14.38 -17.69
C LEU A 44 7.49 -15.27 -18.94
N ARG A 45 6.32 -15.55 -19.55
CA ARG A 45 6.28 -16.28 -20.84
C ARG A 45 6.91 -15.45 -21.97
N GLU A 46 6.68 -14.15 -22.00
CA GLU A 46 7.35 -13.27 -22.96
C GLU A 46 8.87 -13.23 -22.74
N CYS A 47 9.32 -13.30 -21.48
CA CYS A 47 10.74 -13.34 -21.15
C CYS A 47 11.45 -14.62 -21.69
N GLU A 48 10.74 -15.70 -21.97
CA GLU A 48 11.33 -16.91 -22.59
C GLU A 48 11.85 -16.68 -24.01
N LYS A 49 11.44 -15.59 -24.68
CA LYS A 49 11.95 -15.19 -25.99
C LYS A 49 13.37 -14.60 -25.94
N PHE A 50 13.85 -14.27 -24.76
CA PHE A 50 15.19 -13.72 -24.52
C PHE A 50 16.14 -14.78 -23.98
N SER A 51 17.44 -14.47 -23.98
CA SER A 51 18.51 -15.29 -23.39
C SER A 51 19.48 -14.43 -22.57
N GLY A 52 20.32 -15.07 -21.74
CA GLY A 52 21.33 -14.39 -20.94
C GLY A 52 20.76 -13.28 -20.06
N ASP A 53 21.48 -12.15 -20.00
CA ASP A 53 21.15 -11.01 -19.15
C ASP A 53 19.80 -10.37 -19.52
N ALA A 54 19.45 -10.35 -20.81
CA ALA A 54 18.15 -9.83 -21.26
C ALA A 54 16.98 -10.65 -20.69
N LYS A 55 17.11 -11.96 -20.58
CA LYS A 55 16.12 -12.84 -19.95
C LYS A 55 16.04 -12.59 -18.44
N SER A 56 17.19 -12.47 -17.78
CA SER A 56 17.27 -12.16 -16.35
C SER A 56 16.61 -10.84 -16.04
N MET A 57 16.95 -9.79 -16.80
CA MET A 57 16.34 -8.46 -16.67
C MET A 57 14.82 -8.50 -16.83
N CYS A 58 14.32 -9.10 -17.91
CA CYS A 58 12.90 -9.23 -18.18
C CYS A 58 12.15 -9.92 -17.01
N ARG A 59 12.71 -11.02 -16.48
CA ARG A 59 12.14 -11.74 -15.33
C ARG A 59 12.12 -10.89 -14.06
N THR A 60 13.18 -10.12 -13.85
CA THR A 60 13.28 -9.20 -12.71
C THR A 60 12.22 -8.10 -12.80
N GLU A 61 12.03 -7.51 -13.98
CA GLU A 61 10.99 -6.52 -14.23
C GLU A 61 9.58 -7.07 -13.97
N ALA A 62 9.29 -8.28 -14.44
CA ALA A 62 8.00 -8.95 -14.21
C ALA A 62 7.74 -9.21 -12.72
N ASN A 63 8.76 -9.62 -11.96
CA ASN A 63 8.65 -9.82 -10.52
C ASN A 63 8.41 -8.50 -9.77
N ILE A 64 9.13 -7.45 -10.14
CA ILE A 64 9.03 -6.13 -9.55
C ILE A 64 7.65 -5.51 -9.81
N ALA A 65 7.15 -5.59 -11.04
CA ALA A 65 5.81 -5.11 -11.37
C ALA A 65 4.74 -5.75 -10.46
N ARG A 66 4.80 -7.08 -10.28
CA ARG A 66 3.91 -7.78 -9.33
C ARG A 66 4.09 -7.29 -7.90
N THR A 67 5.32 -7.16 -7.42
CA THR A 67 5.61 -6.72 -6.04
C THR A 67 4.99 -5.34 -5.77
N LYS A 68 5.22 -4.38 -6.67
CA LYS A 68 4.67 -3.03 -6.55
C LYS A 68 3.14 -3.01 -6.56
N THR A 69 2.52 -3.76 -7.48
CA THR A 69 1.05 -3.84 -7.54
C THR A 69 0.46 -4.43 -6.26
N VAL A 70 1.06 -5.49 -5.71
CA VAL A 70 0.58 -6.12 -4.47
C VAL A 70 0.79 -5.22 -3.26
N ALA A 71 1.93 -4.52 -3.17
CA ALA A 71 2.21 -3.58 -2.09
C ALA A 71 1.19 -2.42 -2.08
N SER A 72 0.94 -1.81 -3.24
CA SER A 72 -0.07 -0.74 -3.38
C SER A 72 -1.48 -1.22 -3.03
N ALA A 73 -1.90 -2.37 -3.57
CA ALA A 73 -3.22 -2.93 -3.28
C ALA A 73 -3.41 -3.27 -1.79
N LYS A 74 -2.34 -3.74 -1.13
CA LYS A 74 -2.34 -3.99 0.32
C LYS A 74 -2.50 -2.69 1.11
N ALA A 75 -1.76 -1.64 0.73
CA ALA A 75 -1.84 -0.34 1.37
C ALA A 75 -3.23 0.28 1.22
N GLU A 76 -3.82 0.21 0.02
CA GLU A 76 -5.19 0.67 -0.23
C GLU A 76 -6.22 -0.10 0.60
N ASN A 77 -6.06 -1.42 0.71
CA ASN A 77 -6.97 -2.26 1.49
C ASN A 77 -6.91 -1.96 3.00
N LEU A 78 -5.72 -1.70 3.53
CA LEU A 78 -5.53 -1.37 4.94
C LEU A 78 -5.90 0.08 5.25
N GLY A 79 -5.69 1.01 4.30
CA GLY A 79 -6.04 2.43 4.43
C GLY A 79 -5.29 3.16 5.54
N THR A 80 -4.15 2.64 6.02
CA THR A 80 -3.38 3.23 7.10
C THR A 80 -2.11 3.90 6.59
N ALA A 81 -1.64 4.93 7.31
CA ALA A 81 -0.38 5.62 6.98
C ALA A 81 0.82 4.65 7.02
N GLU A 82 0.84 3.74 7.99
CA GLU A 82 1.87 2.71 8.09
C GLU A 82 1.91 1.79 6.87
N ALA A 83 0.73 1.39 6.36
CA ALA A 83 0.64 0.54 5.19
C ALA A 83 1.11 1.26 3.92
N LEU A 84 0.81 2.56 3.79
CA LEU A 84 1.29 3.40 2.69
C LEU A 84 2.83 3.55 2.75
N ILE A 85 3.37 3.89 3.92
CA ILE A 85 4.82 4.02 4.14
C ILE A 85 5.53 2.69 3.83
N GLN A 86 4.95 1.56 4.25
CA GLN A 86 5.53 0.25 3.95
C GLN A 86 5.50 -0.05 2.44
N ALA A 87 4.41 0.28 1.74
CA ALA A 87 4.34 0.11 0.29
C ALA A 87 5.37 0.98 -0.46
N GLU A 88 5.63 2.20 0.01
CA GLU A 88 6.69 3.04 -0.54
C GLU A 88 8.07 2.42 -0.35
N ARG A 89 8.37 1.88 0.84
CA ARG A 89 9.62 1.15 1.10
C ARG A 89 9.77 -0.09 0.22
N ASP A 90 8.71 -0.89 0.08
CA ASP A 90 8.68 -2.07 -0.78
C ASP A 90 8.95 -1.69 -2.25
N ASN A 91 8.43 -0.55 -2.71
CA ASN A 91 8.68 -0.01 -4.04
C ASN A 91 10.14 0.42 -4.23
N VAL A 92 10.73 1.10 -3.23
CA VAL A 92 12.15 1.50 -3.27
C VAL A 92 13.07 0.28 -3.30
N ASP A 93 12.78 -0.77 -2.52
CA ASP A 93 13.56 -2.00 -2.52
C ASP A 93 13.39 -2.79 -3.84
N ALA A 94 12.23 -2.74 -4.45
CA ALA A 94 11.97 -3.30 -5.77
C ALA A 94 12.78 -2.56 -6.84
N ASP A 95 12.80 -1.23 -6.83
CA ASP A 95 13.61 -0.41 -7.75
C ASP A 95 15.11 -0.62 -7.55
N TRP A 96 15.57 -0.76 -6.31
CA TRP A 96 16.94 -1.15 -6.00
C TRP A 96 17.30 -2.51 -6.61
N SER A 97 16.39 -3.50 -6.54
CA SER A 97 16.61 -4.82 -7.13
C SER A 97 16.76 -4.74 -8.65
N LEU A 98 15.94 -3.92 -9.32
CA LEU A 98 16.05 -3.67 -10.76
C LEU A 98 17.36 -2.96 -11.10
N ALA A 99 17.72 -1.93 -10.32
CA ALA A 99 18.96 -1.19 -10.55
C ALA A 99 20.20 -2.10 -10.43
N LYS A 100 20.22 -2.99 -9.44
CA LYS A 100 21.31 -4.00 -9.32
C LYS A 100 21.37 -4.93 -10.51
N GLU A 101 20.22 -5.40 -11.01
CA GLU A 101 20.19 -6.27 -12.19
C GLU A 101 20.73 -5.53 -13.42
N LYS A 102 20.37 -4.27 -13.62
CA LYS A 102 20.95 -3.44 -14.68
C LYS A 102 22.46 -3.30 -14.55
N CYS A 103 22.98 -3.17 -13.32
CA CYS A 103 24.42 -3.08 -13.08
C CYS A 103 25.15 -4.40 -13.43
N ASN A 104 24.49 -5.54 -13.48
CA ASN A 104 25.09 -6.84 -13.87
C ASN A 104 25.55 -6.88 -15.32
N THR A 105 25.04 -6.00 -16.20
CA THR A 105 25.49 -5.88 -17.59
C THR A 105 26.89 -5.23 -17.71
N TYR A 106 27.40 -4.62 -16.65
CA TYR A 106 28.74 -4.04 -16.58
C TYR A 106 29.73 -5.01 -15.93
N GLY A 107 31.01 -4.81 -16.18
CA GLY A 107 32.11 -5.56 -15.55
C GLY A 107 33.00 -4.67 -14.66
N GLY A 108 33.82 -5.32 -13.81
CA GLY A 108 34.86 -4.66 -13.04
C GLY A 108 34.40 -3.45 -12.23
N ASP A 109 35.18 -2.38 -12.27
CA ASP A 109 34.94 -1.14 -11.50
C ASP A 109 33.65 -0.44 -11.92
N THR A 110 33.30 -0.46 -13.19
CA THR A 110 32.05 0.15 -13.69
C THR A 110 30.81 -0.48 -13.03
N LYS A 111 30.82 -1.79 -12.80
CA LYS A 111 29.76 -2.48 -12.07
C LYS A 111 29.72 -2.01 -10.62
N ALA A 112 30.88 -1.92 -9.97
CA ALA A 112 30.96 -1.47 -8.58
C ALA A 112 30.43 -0.03 -8.41
N GLU A 113 30.80 0.88 -9.29
CA GLU A 113 30.29 2.25 -9.31
C GLU A 113 28.78 2.32 -9.55
N CYS A 114 28.27 1.54 -10.52
CA CYS A 114 26.84 1.44 -10.79
C CYS A 114 26.06 1.00 -9.56
N VAL A 115 26.50 -0.06 -8.88
CA VAL A 115 25.87 -0.58 -7.67
C VAL A 115 25.93 0.43 -6.53
N ALA A 116 27.08 1.13 -6.36
CA ALA A 116 27.24 2.16 -5.34
C ALA A 116 26.26 3.32 -5.56
N LYS A 117 26.13 3.80 -6.80
CA LYS A 117 25.17 4.86 -7.16
C LYS A 117 23.73 4.43 -6.92
N ALA A 118 23.37 3.22 -7.35
CA ALA A 118 22.03 2.70 -7.14
C ALA A 118 21.69 2.53 -5.63
N ARG A 119 22.67 2.13 -4.82
CA ARG A 119 22.53 2.10 -3.35
C ARG A 119 22.31 3.48 -2.77
N ALA A 120 23.11 4.48 -3.17
CA ALA A 120 22.93 5.84 -2.69
C ALA A 120 21.54 6.39 -3.02
N THR A 121 21.02 6.09 -4.21
CA THR A 121 19.64 6.47 -4.58
C THR A 121 18.62 5.81 -3.66
N ARG A 122 18.74 4.51 -3.40
CA ARG A 122 17.87 3.79 -2.47
C ARG A 122 17.89 4.41 -1.07
N ASP A 123 19.09 4.62 -0.54
CA ASP A 123 19.29 5.14 0.82
C ASP A 123 18.72 6.57 0.97
N ALA A 124 18.83 7.40 -0.06
CA ALA A 124 18.21 8.73 -0.10
C ALA A 124 16.67 8.63 -0.11
N SER A 125 16.10 7.73 -0.91
CA SER A 125 14.65 7.52 -0.95
C SER A 125 14.11 6.98 0.38
N VAL A 126 14.82 6.06 1.03
CA VAL A 126 14.44 5.57 2.37
C VAL A 126 14.48 6.69 3.40
N ALA A 127 15.53 7.53 3.38
CA ALA A 127 15.61 8.66 4.31
C ALA A 127 14.47 9.66 4.12
N GLU A 128 14.03 9.90 2.89
CA GLU A 128 12.86 10.76 2.60
C GLU A 128 11.56 10.13 3.14
N ILE A 129 11.36 8.82 2.95
CA ILE A 129 10.21 8.10 3.48
C ILE A 129 10.19 8.20 5.02
N ASP A 130 11.33 8.00 5.67
CA ASP A 130 11.46 8.07 7.13
C ASP A 130 11.16 9.47 7.66
N ALA A 131 11.67 10.51 7.02
CA ALA A 131 11.37 11.90 7.37
C ALA A 131 9.87 12.23 7.24
N ASN A 132 9.21 11.73 6.20
CA ASN A 132 7.76 11.88 6.02
C ASN A 132 6.97 11.11 7.08
N ALA A 133 7.40 9.89 7.45
CA ALA A 133 6.79 9.10 8.51
C ALA A 133 6.87 9.81 9.86
N ASP A 134 8.03 10.37 10.21
CA ASP A 134 8.25 11.14 11.43
C ASP A 134 7.37 12.39 11.50
N LYS A 135 7.24 13.11 10.37
CA LYS A 135 6.35 14.26 10.25
C LYS A 135 4.88 13.89 10.48
N LEU A 136 4.40 12.81 9.86
CA LEU A 136 3.04 12.31 10.05
C LEU A 136 2.80 11.89 11.51
N GLN A 137 3.78 11.24 12.13
CA GLN A 137 3.72 10.86 13.55
C GLN A 137 3.63 12.08 14.47
N ALA A 138 4.42 13.12 14.22
CA ALA A 138 4.38 14.36 14.99
C ALA A 138 3.01 15.07 14.86
N GLN A 139 2.48 15.14 13.64
CA GLN A 139 1.17 15.71 13.36
C GLN A 139 0.04 14.95 14.05
N TRP A 140 0.10 13.61 14.03
CA TRP A 140 -0.84 12.76 14.75
C TRP A 140 -0.81 13.03 16.26
N LYS A 141 0.38 13.04 16.88
CA LYS A 141 0.53 13.34 18.31
C LYS A 141 -0.07 14.69 18.67
N SER A 142 0.21 15.72 17.88
CA SER A 142 -0.35 17.07 18.09
C SER A 142 -1.88 17.06 17.98
N ALA A 143 -2.44 16.40 16.96
CA ALA A 143 -3.88 16.30 16.79
C ALA A 143 -4.55 15.60 17.98
N VAL A 144 -3.98 14.48 18.45
CA VAL A 144 -4.50 13.75 19.63
C VAL A 144 -4.45 14.63 20.88
N THR A 145 -3.35 15.35 21.12
CA THR A 145 -3.23 16.25 22.26
C THR A 145 -4.33 17.30 22.25
N ASN A 146 -4.55 17.96 21.12
CA ASN A 146 -5.62 18.96 20.97
C ASN A 146 -7.02 18.36 21.20
N CYS A 147 -7.27 17.13 20.69
CA CYS A 147 -8.55 16.45 20.92
C CYS A 147 -8.78 16.10 22.40
N MET A 148 -7.71 15.81 23.16
CA MET A 148 -7.82 15.46 24.58
C MET A 148 -8.22 16.65 25.47
N GLU A 149 -8.04 17.89 25.01
CA GLU A 149 -8.52 19.10 25.69
C GLU A 149 -10.04 19.27 25.60
N LEU A 150 -10.69 18.58 24.67
CA LEU A 150 -12.13 18.59 24.50
C LEU A 150 -12.83 17.63 25.47
N ALA A 151 -14.16 17.76 25.65
CA ALA A 151 -14.95 16.87 26.49
C ALA A 151 -16.09 16.19 25.71
N GLY A 152 -16.58 15.08 26.25
CA GLY A 152 -17.77 14.37 25.74
C GLY A 152 -17.66 13.97 24.25
N THR A 153 -18.74 14.21 23.51
CA THR A 153 -18.84 13.86 22.08
C THR A 153 -17.88 14.64 21.20
N TYR A 154 -17.51 15.87 21.57
CA TYR A 154 -16.53 16.67 20.81
C TYR A 154 -15.16 15.99 20.77
N ARG A 155 -14.71 15.40 21.89
CA ARG A 155 -13.47 14.62 21.94
C ARG A 155 -13.53 13.41 21.01
N SER A 156 -14.60 12.63 21.06
CA SER A 156 -14.71 11.42 20.25
C SER A 156 -14.77 11.72 18.75
N THR A 157 -15.48 12.78 18.34
CA THR A 157 -15.53 13.23 16.95
C THR A 157 -14.14 13.70 16.48
N CYS A 158 -13.47 14.56 17.27
CA CYS A 158 -12.12 15.03 16.95
C CYS A 158 -11.13 13.87 16.76
N LEU A 159 -11.15 12.88 17.65
CA LEU A 159 -10.29 11.70 17.53
C LEU A 159 -10.62 10.85 16.30
N ALA A 160 -11.88 10.71 15.93
CA ALA A 160 -12.30 10.01 14.72
C ALA A 160 -11.79 10.71 13.45
N GLU A 161 -11.92 12.04 13.40
CA GLU A 161 -11.40 12.86 12.30
C GLU A 161 -9.86 12.78 12.21
N ALA A 162 -9.16 12.84 13.35
CA ALA A 162 -7.72 12.69 13.39
C ALA A 162 -7.28 11.30 12.89
N ARG A 163 -7.97 10.22 13.29
CA ARG A 163 -7.71 8.86 12.77
C ARG A 163 -7.90 8.79 11.27
N ALA A 164 -9.01 9.32 10.75
CA ALA A 164 -9.29 9.34 9.32
C ALA A 164 -8.22 10.11 8.54
N LYS A 165 -7.74 11.24 9.09
CA LYS A 165 -6.75 12.10 8.44
C LYS A 165 -5.35 11.50 8.41
N TYR A 166 -4.93 10.82 9.47
CA TYR A 166 -3.56 10.32 9.62
C TYR A 166 -3.44 8.80 9.45
N GLY A 167 -4.53 8.10 9.10
CA GLY A 167 -4.56 6.67 8.82
C GLY A 167 -4.15 5.79 10.02
N ARG A 168 -4.66 6.11 11.23
CA ARG A 168 -4.33 5.40 12.49
C ARG A 168 -5.52 4.60 13.03
#